data_653866cb716037057ed172b94ef0fd8d
#
_entry.id   653866cb716037057ed172b94ef0fd8d
#
_cell.length_a   1.000
_cell.length_b   1.000
_cell.length_c   1.000
_cell.angle_alpha   90.00
_cell.angle_beta   90.00
_cell.angle_gamma   90.00
#
_symmetry.space_group_name_H-M   'P 1'
#
loop_
_entity.id
_entity.type
_entity.pdbx_description
1 polymer ?
#
loop_
_entity_poly.entity_id
_entity_poly.type
_entity_poly.pdbx_seq_one_letter_code
_entity_poly.pdbx_strand_id
1 'polypeptide(L)'
;MIRLSPEFTGLEGLGVKAIGKGVCGEIAGLNIVRVPKSYMPAGCYFIITHKNSVLMPYKISDAKVHNDPVGVSGALIEGRHYYDAFVLGAKSNGVYALVQKSSKLTAPILAFSSQTVTATKPSGADEMRYTVDGTDPRYSDSAKVYTAGVAMTSGATFRVAAFAEGKFTSDVVDRTC
;
A
#
# COMPACT_ATOMS: atom_id res chain seq x y z
N MET A 1 4.73 -22.75 -5.88
CA MET A 1 3.83 -23.59 -5.08
C MET A 1 2.34 -23.34 -5.37
N ILE A 2 1.87 -22.13 -5.65
CA ILE A 2 0.45 -21.86 -5.98
C ILE A 2 -0.06 -22.74 -7.14
N ARG A 3 0.75 -22.96 -8.17
CA ARG A 3 0.41 -23.82 -9.33
C ARG A 3 0.15 -25.31 -9.00
N LEU A 4 0.51 -25.75 -7.81
CA LEU A 4 0.29 -27.11 -7.34
C LEU A 4 -0.99 -27.26 -6.50
N SER A 5 -1.69 -26.14 -6.23
CA SER A 5 -2.98 -26.17 -5.56
C SER A 5 -4.04 -26.77 -6.48
N PRO A 6 -4.90 -27.67 -6.00
CA PRO A 6 -6.02 -28.21 -6.78
C PRO A 6 -7.04 -27.13 -7.18
N GLU A 7 -7.06 -26.01 -6.48
CA GLU A 7 -7.94 -24.86 -6.79
C GLU A 7 -7.35 -23.92 -7.85
N PHE A 8 -6.10 -24.16 -8.28
CA PHE A 8 -5.45 -23.30 -9.29
C PHE A 8 -5.93 -23.66 -10.68
N THR A 9 -6.56 -22.70 -11.36
CA THR A 9 -6.91 -22.78 -12.77
C THR A 9 -5.90 -22.01 -13.60
N GLY A 10 -5.14 -22.70 -14.44
CA GLY A 10 -4.15 -22.09 -15.34
C GLY A 10 -4.79 -21.35 -16.50
N LEU A 11 -3.94 -20.67 -17.29
CA LEU A 11 -4.34 -19.93 -18.50
C LEU A 11 -5.17 -20.73 -19.49
N GLU A 12 -4.89 -22.02 -19.60
CA GLU A 12 -5.61 -22.93 -20.51
C GLU A 12 -7.12 -23.02 -20.18
N GLY A 13 -7.47 -22.92 -18.88
CA GLY A 13 -8.87 -22.91 -18.42
C GLY A 13 -9.56 -21.53 -18.47
N LEU A 14 -8.80 -20.44 -18.56
CA LEU A 14 -9.32 -19.07 -18.51
C LEU A 14 -9.58 -18.44 -19.88
N GLY A 15 -9.08 -19.05 -20.96
CA GLY A 15 -9.23 -18.57 -22.32
C GLY A 15 -8.44 -17.31 -22.67
N VAL A 16 -8.54 -16.88 -23.94
CA VAL A 16 -7.73 -15.81 -24.54
C VAL A 16 -7.87 -14.44 -23.86
N LYS A 17 -9.00 -14.15 -23.20
CA LYS A 17 -9.24 -12.86 -22.52
C LYS A 17 -8.32 -12.62 -21.32
N ALA A 18 -7.80 -13.66 -20.69
CA ALA A 18 -6.90 -13.54 -19.55
C ALA A 18 -5.47 -13.15 -19.96
N ILE A 19 -5.03 -13.57 -21.13
CA ILE A 19 -3.67 -13.33 -21.65
C ILE A 19 -3.42 -11.83 -21.85
N GLY A 20 -4.39 -11.10 -22.39
CA GLY A 20 -4.28 -9.65 -22.63
C GLY A 20 -4.19 -8.80 -21.39
N LYS A 21 -4.48 -9.36 -20.19
CA LYS A 21 -4.44 -8.65 -18.90
C LYS A 21 -3.24 -9.04 -18.02
N GLY A 22 -2.30 -9.84 -18.53
CA GLY A 22 -1.16 -10.33 -17.75
C GLY A 22 -1.53 -11.32 -16.64
N VAL A 23 -2.75 -11.87 -16.66
CA VAL A 23 -3.21 -12.89 -15.72
C VAL A 23 -2.59 -14.23 -16.12
N CYS A 24 -1.96 -14.91 -15.17
CA CYS A 24 -1.34 -16.23 -15.40
C CYS A 24 -2.13 -17.40 -14.81
N GLY A 25 -3.21 -17.12 -14.12
CA GLY A 25 -4.09 -18.12 -13.54
C GLY A 25 -5.08 -17.50 -12.56
N GLU A 26 -5.96 -18.33 -12.02
CA GLU A 26 -6.95 -17.98 -11.01
C GLU A 26 -6.92 -19.00 -9.87
N ILE A 27 -7.14 -18.53 -8.65
CA ILE A 27 -7.31 -19.36 -7.47
C ILE A 27 -8.37 -18.74 -6.56
N ALA A 28 -9.35 -19.51 -6.13
CA ALA A 28 -10.42 -19.06 -5.22
C ALA A 28 -11.07 -17.73 -5.64
N GLY A 29 -11.30 -17.50 -6.95
CA GLY A 29 -11.87 -16.27 -7.48
C GLY A 29 -10.89 -15.08 -7.56
N LEU A 30 -9.61 -15.28 -7.26
CA LEU A 30 -8.57 -14.26 -7.35
C LEU A 30 -7.74 -14.45 -8.60
N ASN A 31 -7.67 -13.42 -9.43
CA ASN A 31 -6.79 -13.38 -10.59
C ASN A 31 -5.32 -13.25 -10.13
N ILE A 32 -4.46 -14.15 -10.62
CA ILE A 32 -3.04 -14.14 -10.31
C ILE A 32 -2.29 -13.45 -11.44
N VAL A 33 -1.61 -12.35 -11.10
CA VAL A 33 -0.76 -11.60 -12.02
C VAL A 33 0.70 -11.78 -11.57
N ARG A 34 1.55 -12.22 -12.50
CA ARG A 34 2.98 -12.32 -12.25
C ARG A 34 3.67 -11.01 -12.61
N VAL A 35 4.34 -10.42 -11.64
CA VAL A 35 5.13 -9.20 -11.84
C VAL A 35 6.63 -9.47 -11.62
N PRO A 36 7.53 -8.75 -12.29
CA PRO A 36 8.96 -8.79 -12.03
C PRO A 36 9.28 -8.38 -10.59
N LYS A 37 10.32 -8.98 -10.01
CA LYS A 37 10.74 -8.66 -8.63
C LYS A 37 11.11 -7.17 -8.47
N SER A 38 11.57 -6.50 -9.52
CA SER A 38 11.90 -5.07 -9.52
C SER A 38 10.72 -4.14 -9.26
N TYR A 39 9.48 -4.61 -9.48
CA TYR A 39 8.25 -3.84 -9.21
C TYR A 39 7.69 -4.10 -7.81
N MET A 40 8.26 -5.06 -7.09
CA MET A 40 7.82 -5.37 -5.73
C MET A 40 8.68 -4.65 -4.71
N PRO A 41 8.11 -4.09 -3.64
CA PRO A 41 8.87 -3.54 -2.53
C PRO A 41 9.81 -4.58 -1.92
N ALA A 42 10.96 -4.15 -1.41
CA ALA A 42 11.92 -5.03 -0.76
C ALA A 42 11.27 -5.80 0.41
N GLY A 43 11.45 -7.12 0.43
CA GLY A 43 10.87 -7.98 1.46
C GLY A 43 9.38 -8.28 1.29
N CYS A 44 8.74 -7.87 0.17
CA CYS A 44 7.36 -8.25 -0.15
C CYS A 44 7.34 -9.53 -0.99
N TYR A 45 6.52 -10.50 -0.56
CA TYR A 45 6.34 -11.76 -1.27
C TYR A 45 5.19 -11.74 -2.27
N PHE A 46 4.05 -11.19 -1.86
CA PHE A 46 2.89 -10.97 -2.73
C PHE A 46 1.96 -9.90 -2.16
N ILE A 47 1.13 -9.36 -3.03
CA ILE A 47 0.09 -8.38 -2.68
C ILE A 47 -1.25 -8.90 -3.21
N ILE A 48 -2.28 -8.88 -2.37
CA ILE A 48 -3.66 -9.09 -2.75
C ILE A 48 -4.35 -7.73 -2.67
N THR A 49 -5.02 -7.32 -3.73
CA THR A 49 -5.74 -6.04 -3.74
C THR A 49 -7.11 -6.19 -4.38
N HIS A 50 -8.09 -5.53 -3.80
CA HIS A 50 -9.39 -5.36 -4.43
C HIS A 50 -9.37 -4.14 -5.35
N LYS A 51 -9.93 -4.24 -6.55
CA LYS A 51 -9.90 -3.18 -7.57
C LYS A 51 -10.40 -1.80 -7.09
N ASN A 52 -11.34 -1.77 -6.13
CA ASN A 52 -11.92 -0.53 -5.62
C ASN A 52 -11.10 0.09 -4.47
N SER A 53 -10.00 -0.54 -4.05
CA SER A 53 -9.13 -0.03 -2.98
C SER A 53 -7.98 0.82 -3.52
N VAL A 54 -7.71 0.71 -4.82
CA VAL A 54 -6.65 1.46 -5.50
C VAL A 54 -7.27 2.38 -6.54
N LEU A 55 -6.82 3.62 -6.55
CA LEU A 55 -7.17 4.62 -7.55
C LEU A 55 -5.92 4.97 -8.36
N MET A 56 -6.02 4.92 -9.69
CA MET A 56 -4.97 5.34 -10.62
C MET A 56 -5.49 6.45 -11.53
N PRO A 57 -5.48 7.71 -11.09
CA PRO A 57 -5.89 8.83 -11.94
C PRO A 57 -4.83 9.10 -13.01
N TYR A 58 -5.27 9.28 -14.24
CA TYR A 58 -4.45 9.81 -15.32
C TYR A 58 -4.68 11.30 -15.45
N LYS A 59 -3.62 12.10 -15.41
CA LYS A 59 -3.68 13.54 -15.63
C LYS A 59 -3.42 13.90 -17.08
N ILE A 60 -2.46 13.24 -17.70
CA ILE A 60 -2.07 13.44 -19.11
C ILE A 60 -1.83 12.06 -19.73
N SER A 61 -2.45 11.81 -20.86
CA SER A 61 -2.14 10.69 -21.73
C SER A 61 -2.22 11.24 -23.16
N ASP A 62 -1.09 11.63 -23.72
CA ASP A 62 -1.00 12.29 -25.01
C ASP A 62 0.12 11.67 -25.86
N ALA A 63 -0.12 11.58 -27.14
CA ALA A 63 0.86 11.15 -28.11
C ALA A 63 0.86 12.12 -29.30
N LYS A 64 2.03 12.64 -29.67
CA LYS A 64 2.24 13.56 -30.79
C LYS A 64 3.15 12.95 -31.81
N VAL A 65 2.81 13.14 -33.08
CA VAL A 65 3.67 12.78 -34.21
C VAL A 65 4.19 14.07 -34.84
N HIS A 66 5.50 14.22 -34.87
CA HIS A 66 6.19 15.31 -35.54
C HIS A 66 6.73 14.77 -36.87
N ASN A 67 6.22 15.26 -37.97
CA ASN A 67 6.72 14.94 -39.29
C ASN A 67 7.92 15.83 -39.63
N ASP A 68 9.01 15.23 -40.08
CA ASP A 68 10.27 15.90 -40.48
C ASP A 68 10.82 16.91 -39.44
N PRO A 69 11.02 16.51 -38.18
CA PRO A 69 11.59 17.41 -37.18
C PRO A 69 13.08 17.68 -37.51
N VAL A 70 13.57 18.87 -37.17
CA VAL A 70 14.94 19.29 -37.41
C VAL A 70 15.93 18.27 -36.81
N GLY A 71 16.83 17.72 -37.66
CA GLY A 71 17.87 16.78 -37.24
C GLY A 71 17.48 15.29 -37.26
N VAL A 72 16.25 14.96 -37.64
CA VAL A 72 15.78 13.58 -37.79
C VAL A 72 15.20 13.38 -39.19
N SER A 73 15.69 12.40 -39.94
CA SER A 73 15.08 12.00 -41.21
C SER A 73 13.97 11.00 -40.92
N GLY A 74 12.70 11.46 -41.03
CA GLY A 74 11.51 10.67 -40.75
C GLY A 74 10.58 11.30 -39.69
N ALA A 75 9.68 10.51 -39.12
CA ALA A 75 8.73 10.96 -38.09
C ALA A 75 9.24 10.68 -36.68
N LEU A 76 9.10 11.68 -35.79
CA LEU A 76 9.35 11.55 -34.36
C LEU A 76 8.04 11.40 -33.60
N ILE A 77 7.91 10.36 -32.79
CA ILE A 77 6.75 10.13 -31.92
C ILE A 77 7.13 10.51 -30.50
N GLU A 78 6.41 11.49 -29.94
CA GLU A 78 6.51 11.89 -28.54
C GLU A 78 5.29 11.38 -27.78
N GLY A 79 5.53 10.60 -26.71
CA GLY A 79 4.46 10.12 -25.82
C GLY A 79 4.62 10.67 -24.40
N ARG A 80 3.53 11.14 -23.79
CA ARG A 80 3.47 11.58 -22.39
C ARG A 80 2.40 10.83 -21.64
N HIS A 81 2.81 10.18 -20.55
CA HIS A 81 1.89 9.62 -19.57
C HIS A 81 2.21 10.22 -18.19
N TYR A 82 1.23 10.93 -17.62
CA TYR A 82 1.33 11.46 -16.26
C TYR A 82 0.20 10.88 -15.43
N TYR A 83 0.55 9.99 -14.52
CA TYR A 83 -0.39 9.29 -13.65
C TYR A 83 0.21 9.13 -12.26
N ASP A 84 -0.64 8.82 -11.30
CA ASP A 84 -0.23 8.45 -9.95
C ASP A 84 -1.09 7.27 -9.47
N ALA A 85 -0.73 6.67 -8.34
CA ALA A 85 -1.47 5.56 -7.76
C ALA A 85 -1.64 5.76 -6.26
N PHE A 86 -2.88 5.67 -5.78
CA PHE A 86 -3.22 5.87 -4.39
C PHE A 86 -4.00 4.68 -3.84
N VAL A 87 -3.73 4.32 -2.59
CA VAL A 87 -4.61 3.46 -1.81
C VAL A 87 -5.61 4.35 -1.08
N LEU A 88 -6.90 4.11 -1.29
CA LEU A 88 -7.95 4.87 -0.61
C LEU A 88 -7.97 4.51 0.88
N GLY A 89 -7.75 5.50 1.76
CA GLY A 89 -7.67 5.30 3.22
C GLY A 89 -8.89 4.57 3.80
N ALA A 90 -10.10 4.96 3.39
CA ALA A 90 -11.36 4.31 3.79
C ALA A 90 -11.51 2.85 3.31
N LYS A 91 -10.71 2.43 2.31
CA LYS A 91 -10.72 1.09 1.72
C LYS A 91 -9.38 0.38 1.82
N SER A 92 -8.50 0.84 2.70
CA SER A 92 -7.17 0.28 2.93
C SER A 92 -7.20 -1.21 3.32
N ASN A 93 -8.26 -1.66 4.00
CA ASN A 93 -8.48 -3.06 4.33
C ASN A 93 -8.67 -3.98 3.10
N GLY A 94 -8.90 -3.40 1.92
CA GLY A 94 -8.94 -4.14 0.65
C GLY A 94 -7.57 -4.39 0.03
N VAL A 95 -6.48 -4.04 0.70
CA VAL A 95 -5.10 -4.32 0.28
C VAL A 95 -4.40 -5.13 1.37
N TYR A 96 -3.89 -6.30 1.01
CA TYR A 96 -3.11 -7.15 1.88
C TYR A 96 -1.75 -7.42 1.24
N ALA A 97 -0.68 -7.26 2.00
CA ALA A 97 0.68 -7.58 1.57
C ALA A 97 1.33 -8.58 2.54
N LEU A 98 1.83 -9.70 2.02
CA LEU A 98 2.68 -10.58 2.79
C LEU A 98 4.12 -10.08 2.70
N VAL A 99 4.66 -9.66 3.84
CA VAL A 99 6.00 -9.09 3.93
C VAL A 99 6.89 -9.89 4.88
N GLN A 100 8.19 -9.85 4.64
CA GLN A 100 9.18 -10.45 5.53
C GLN A 100 9.17 -9.70 6.88
N LYS A 101 9.19 -10.43 7.99
CA LYS A 101 9.15 -9.85 9.34
C LYS A 101 10.24 -8.80 9.60
N SER A 102 11.45 -9.01 9.07
CA SER A 102 12.56 -8.06 9.19
C SER A 102 12.37 -6.75 8.41
N SER A 103 11.49 -6.75 7.42
CA SER A 103 11.16 -5.56 6.60
C SER A 103 9.97 -4.76 7.14
N LYS A 104 9.32 -5.24 8.22
CA LYS A 104 8.20 -4.58 8.87
C LYS A 104 8.61 -4.10 10.25
N LEU A 105 8.19 -2.89 10.61
CA LEU A 105 8.41 -2.35 11.96
C LEU A 105 7.58 -3.11 12.99
N THR A 106 8.12 -3.25 14.19
CA THR A 106 7.40 -3.76 15.36
C THR A 106 6.37 -2.70 15.79
N ALA A 107 5.25 -3.14 16.33
CA ALA A 107 4.22 -2.24 16.84
C ALA A 107 4.72 -1.45 18.07
N PRO A 108 4.32 -0.17 18.22
CA PRO A 108 4.58 0.61 19.42
C PRO A 108 3.99 -0.05 20.68
N ILE A 109 4.60 0.19 21.84
CA ILE A 109 4.08 -0.27 23.12
C ILE A 109 3.36 0.90 23.79
N LEU A 110 2.10 0.69 24.20
CA LEU A 110 1.31 1.70 24.88
C LEU A 110 1.34 1.50 26.39
N ALA A 111 1.47 2.60 27.12
CA ALA A 111 1.20 2.69 28.55
C ALA A 111 0.15 3.78 28.82
N PHE A 112 -0.68 3.59 29.84
CA PHE A 112 -1.74 4.51 30.20
C PHE A 112 -1.66 4.84 31.70
N SER A 113 -1.60 6.12 32.00
CA SER A 113 -1.58 6.61 33.39
C SER A 113 -2.23 7.99 33.47
N SER A 114 -3.08 8.20 34.46
CA SER A 114 -3.69 9.51 34.75
C SER A 114 -4.32 10.19 33.51
N GLN A 115 -5.13 9.44 32.77
CA GLN A 115 -5.77 9.90 31.51
C GLN A 115 -4.78 10.30 30.38
N THR A 116 -3.52 9.89 30.52
CA THR A 116 -2.50 10.14 29.48
C THR A 116 -2.04 8.82 28.88
N VAL A 117 -2.06 8.74 27.54
CA VAL A 117 -1.48 7.62 26.79
C VAL A 117 -0.05 7.99 26.42
N THR A 118 0.87 7.10 26.74
CA THR A 118 2.26 7.19 26.25
C THR A 118 2.54 6.02 25.32
N ALA A 119 3.29 6.30 24.24
CA ALA A 119 3.72 5.31 23.26
C ALA A 119 5.24 5.24 23.22
N THR A 120 5.79 4.02 23.37
CA THR A 120 7.21 3.79 23.23
C THR A 120 7.54 3.45 21.78
N LYS A 121 8.44 4.23 21.19
CA LYS A 121 8.89 4.05 19.81
C LYS A 121 9.69 2.75 19.66
N PRO A 122 9.33 1.86 18.71
CA PRO A 122 10.07 0.64 18.48
C PRO A 122 11.43 0.92 17.83
N SER A 123 12.37 0.01 18.03
CA SER A 123 13.70 0.11 17.43
C SER A 123 13.61 0.14 15.89
N GLY A 124 14.37 1.05 15.31
CA GLY A 124 14.42 1.23 13.85
C GLY A 124 13.23 1.97 13.23
N ALA A 125 12.40 2.60 14.06
CA ALA A 125 11.41 3.57 13.60
C ALA A 125 11.98 4.99 13.61
N ASP A 126 11.69 5.76 12.58
CA ASP A 126 12.06 7.18 12.50
C ASP A 126 11.05 8.03 13.25
N GLU A 127 9.76 7.83 12.99
CA GLU A 127 8.66 8.55 13.61
C GLU A 127 7.49 7.63 14.00
N MET A 128 6.61 8.15 14.84
CA MET A 128 5.30 7.58 15.12
C MET A 128 4.23 8.62 14.81
N ARG A 129 3.11 8.18 14.24
CA ARG A 129 1.92 9.03 14.03
C ARG A 129 0.74 8.45 14.78
N TYR A 130 -0.10 9.34 15.29
CA TYR A 130 -1.28 8.95 16.08
C TYR A 130 -2.52 9.73 15.65
N THR A 131 -3.68 9.14 15.96
CA THR A 131 -5.01 9.76 15.89
C THR A 131 -5.73 9.55 17.21
N VAL A 132 -6.72 10.39 17.51
CA VAL A 132 -7.57 10.28 18.71
C VAL A 132 -9.05 10.11 18.37
N ASP A 133 -9.37 10.13 17.08
CA ASP A 133 -10.71 10.02 16.51
C ASP A 133 -11.07 8.59 16.04
N GLY A 134 -10.22 7.62 16.34
CA GLY A 134 -10.40 6.23 15.95
C GLY A 134 -10.06 5.95 14.47
N THR A 135 -9.61 6.93 13.69
CA THR A 135 -9.15 6.72 12.31
C THR A 135 -7.78 6.03 12.28
N ASP A 136 -7.42 5.44 11.16
CA ASP A 136 -6.12 4.78 11.00
C ASP A 136 -5.00 5.81 10.79
N PRO A 137 -4.01 5.92 11.71
CA PRO A 137 -2.95 6.92 11.62
C PRO A 137 -2.02 6.76 10.42
N ARG A 138 -2.10 5.64 9.69
CA ARG A 138 -1.31 5.40 8.50
C ARG A 138 -1.85 6.14 7.27
N TYR A 139 -3.15 6.45 7.26
CA TYR A 139 -3.86 6.96 6.08
C TYR A 139 -4.71 8.19 6.37
N SER A 140 -4.87 8.58 7.65
CA SER A 140 -5.72 9.69 8.04
C SER A 140 -5.02 11.03 7.89
N ASP A 141 -5.72 12.02 7.34
CA ASP A 141 -5.26 13.42 7.30
C ASP A 141 -5.21 14.07 8.69
N SER A 142 -5.96 13.51 9.68
CA SER A 142 -5.93 13.96 11.07
C SER A 142 -4.75 13.41 11.86
N ALA A 143 -3.91 12.56 11.27
CA ALA A 143 -2.78 11.96 11.93
C ALA A 143 -1.71 12.99 12.31
N LYS A 144 -1.29 12.98 13.58
CA LYS A 144 -0.26 13.87 14.13
C LYS A 144 0.99 13.09 14.47
N VAL A 145 2.15 13.74 14.34
CA VAL A 145 3.41 13.16 14.79
C VAL A 145 3.41 13.07 16.31
N TYR A 146 3.76 11.88 16.83
CA TYR A 146 3.84 11.64 18.25
C TYR A 146 5.17 12.11 18.81
N THR A 147 5.14 13.05 19.73
CA THR A 147 6.32 13.60 20.41
C THR A 147 6.32 13.34 21.92
N ALA A 148 5.17 13.30 22.55
CA ALA A 148 5.03 13.15 24.00
C ALA A 148 3.68 12.51 24.35
N GLY A 149 3.46 12.22 25.63
CA GLY A 149 2.19 11.68 26.12
C GLY A 149 0.99 12.53 25.72
N VAL A 150 -0.09 11.89 25.32
CA VAL A 150 -1.33 12.52 24.85
C VAL A 150 -2.41 12.37 25.90
N ALA A 151 -2.95 13.51 26.35
CA ALA A 151 -4.10 13.50 27.25
C ALA A 151 -5.35 13.05 26.49
N MET A 152 -6.11 12.13 27.09
CA MET A 152 -7.29 11.53 26.49
C MET A 152 -8.55 11.98 27.17
N THR A 153 -9.60 12.24 26.40
CA THR A 153 -10.96 12.43 26.90
C THR A 153 -11.68 11.09 26.96
N SER A 154 -12.63 10.96 27.90
CA SER A 154 -13.45 9.74 28.00
C SER A 154 -14.14 9.43 26.67
N GLY A 155 -14.06 8.18 26.24
CA GLY A 155 -14.63 7.70 24.97
C GLY A 155 -13.77 7.94 23.74
N ALA A 156 -12.64 8.66 23.84
CA ALA A 156 -11.73 8.80 22.72
C ALA A 156 -10.90 7.53 22.50
N THR A 157 -10.61 7.21 21.23
CA THR A 157 -9.78 6.07 20.85
C THR A 157 -8.46 6.56 20.28
N PHE A 158 -7.39 6.35 21.05
CA PHE A 158 -6.01 6.61 20.60
C PHE A 158 -5.53 5.46 19.72
N ARG A 159 -5.02 5.77 18.55
CA ARG A 159 -4.40 4.81 17.64
C ARG A 159 -3.03 5.32 17.21
N VAL A 160 -2.04 4.44 17.16
CA VAL A 160 -0.67 4.82 16.82
C VAL A 160 -0.02 3.77 15.92
N ALA A 161 0.81 4.23 15.00
CA ALA A 161 1.67 3.40 14.15
C ALA A 161 3.06 4.01 14.03
N ALA A 162 4.06 3.15 13.82
CA ALA A 162 5.45 3.54 13.60
C ALA A 162 5.82 3.51 12.13
N PHE A 163 6.68 4.44 11.71
CA PHE A 163 7.13 4.64 10.34
C PHE A 163 8.65 4.70 10.28
N ALA A 164 9.23 4.20 9.20
CA ALA A 164 10.64 4.38 8.84
C ALA A 164 10.80 4.31 7.34
N GLU A 165 11.77 5.01 6.81
CA GLU A 165 12.12 4.94 5.40
C GLU A 165 12.62 3.53 5.03
N GLY A 166 12.16 3.03 3.89
CA GLY A 166 12.55 1.72 3.37
C GLY A 166 12.00 0.50 4.13
N LYS A 167 11.12 0.70 5.12
CA LYS A 167 10.43 -0.36 5.86
C LYS A 167 8.91 -0.25 5.73
N PHE A 168 8.25 -1.39 5.88
CA PHE A 168 6.80 -1.38 6.04
C PHE A 168 6.41 -0.84 7.41
N THR A 169 5.34 -0.05 7.45
CA THR A 169 4.78 0.50 8.69
C THR A 169 4.41 -0.61 9.67
N SER A 170 4.45 -0.29 10.95
CA SER A 170 4.01 -1.22 11.98
C SER A 170 2.51 -1.51 11.90
N ASP A 171 2.08 -2.54 12.63
CA ASP A 171 0.66 -2.67 12.96
C ASP A 171 0.22 -1.48 13.82
N VAL A 172 -1.06 -1.11 13.68
CA VAL A 172 -1.68 -0.09 14.50
C VAL A 172 -2.00 -0.68 15.86
N VAL A 173 -1.64 0.03 16.91
CA VAL A 173 -2.04 -0.29 18.28
C VAL A 173 -3.02 0.77 18.74
N ASP A 174 -4.10 0.34 19.39
CA ASP A 174 -5.15 1.22 19.86
C ASP A 174 -5.42 1.09 21.35
N ARG A 175 -5.94 2.16 21.92
CA ARG A 175 -6.42 2.27 23.30
C ARG A 175 -7.61 3.20 23.36
N THR A 176 -8.70 2.71 23.94
CA THR A 176 -9.89 3.51 24.26
C THR A 176 -9.89 3.88 25.75
N CYS A 177 -10.26 5.12 26.07
CA CYS A 177 -10.38 5.66 27.43
C CYS A 177 -11.82 5.66 27.92
#